data_749abbd4305d60f7fd42808d9cd9d56e
#
_entry.id   749abbd4305d60f7fd42808d9cd9d56e
#
_cell.length_a   1.000
_cell.length_b   1.000
_cell.length_c   1.000
_cell.angle_alpha   90.00
_cell.angle_beta   90.00
_cell.angle_gamma   90.00
#
_symmetry.space_group_name_H-M   'P 1'
#
loop_
_entity.id
_entity.type
_entity.pdbx_description
1 polymer ?
#
loop_
_entity_poly.entity_id
_entity_poly.type
_entity_poly.pdbx_seq_one_letter_code
_entity_poly.pdbx_strand_id
1 'polypeptide(L)'
;MQSRRLHRLSRFRRNKRRLRDRLRQRIFFREDRMKPEAMAKPRVVVLTGAGISAESGIKTFRAADGLWEEHRVEDVATPEGFARDPALVQAFYNARRRQLQSPEIAPNAAHLALARLEDLLGDHFLLVTQNIDNLHERAGNRRVIHMHGELLKVRCSWSGQVLEWTGDVTAEDKCHCCQIGR
;
A
#
# COMPACT_ATOMS: atom_id res chain seq x y z
N MET A 1 84.93 -20.05 15.87
CA MET A 1 84.10 -18.83 16.05
C MET A 1 82.78 -18.82 15.19
N GLN A 2 82.12 -19.95 14.97
CA GLN A 2 80.88 -20.02 14.10
C GLN A 2 79.56 -20.33 14.85
N SER A 3 79.61 -20.70 16.11
CA SER A 3 78.38 -21.11 16.83
C SER A 3 77.51 -19.97 17.34
N ARG A 4 77.97 -18.76 17.53
CA ARG A 4 77.17 -17.64 18.07
C ARG A 4 76.34 -16.86 17.06
N ARG A 5 76.55 -16.97 15.73
CA ARG A 5 75.80 -16.28 14.71
C ARG A 5 74.39 -16.98 14.39
N LEU A 6 74.37 -18.28 14.52
CA LEU A 6 73.10 -19.03 14.22
C LEU A 6 72.01 -18.84 15.29
N HIS A 7 72.37 -18.64 16.55
CA HIS A 7 71.39 -18.44 17.64
C HIS A 7 70.71 -17.06 17.60
N ARG A 8 71.35 -16.03 17.03
CA ARG A 8 70.72 -14.69 16.88
C ARG A 8 69.62 -14.65 15.77
N LEU A 9 69.84 -15.36 14.69
CA LEU A 9 68.90 -15.39 13.56
C LEU A 9 67.63 -16.20 13.90
N SER A 10 67.73 -17.23 14.72
CA SER A 10 66.54 -18.04 15.12
C SER A 10 65.61 -17.28 16.11
N ARG A 11 66.16 -16.42 16.97
CA ARG A 11 65.38 -15.53 17.86
C ARG A 11 64.65 -14.42 17.09
N PHE A 12 65.28 -13.87 16.03
CA PHE A 12 64.67 -12.80 15.22
C PHE A 12 63.53 -13.33 14.36
N ARG A 13 63.64 -14.57 13.83
CA ARG A 13 62.58 -15.24 13.08
C ARG A 13 61.38 -15.63 13.96
N ARG A 14 61.57 -16.05 15.20
CA ARG A 14 60.52 -16.40 16.17
C ARG A 14 59.74 -15.16 16.62
N ASN A 15 60.41 -14.02 16.81
CA ASN A 15 59.71 -12.79 17.18
C ASN A 15 58.85 -12.21 16.04
N LYS A 16 59.27 -12.33 14.78
CA LYS A 16 58.47 -11.89 13.62
C LYS A 16 57.23 -12.78 13.42
N ARG A 17 57.32 -14.09 13.67
CA ARG A 17 56.10 -14.96 13.63
C ARG A 17 55.09 -14.62 14.74
N ARG A 18 55.54 -14.45 15.99
CA ARG A 18 54.64 -14.07 17.10
C ARG A 18 54.01 -12.69 16.90
N LEU A 19 54.68 -11.75 16.26
CA LEU A 19 54.14 -10.43 15.96
C LEU A 19 53.08 -10.52 14.82
N ARG A 20 53.33 -11.34 13.79
CA ARG A 20 52.37 -11.61 12.73
C ARG A 20 51.10 -12.31 13.24
N ASP A 21 51.25 -13.28 14.14
CA ASP A 21 50.12 -13.99 14.72
C ASP A 21 49.28 -13.08 15.65
N ARG A 22 49.94 -12.19 16.43
CA ARG A 22 49.22 -11.18 17.24
C ARG A 22 48.49 -10.11 16.39
N LEU A 23 49.08 -9.74 15.24
CA LEU A 23 48.40 -8.82 14.30
C LEU A 23 47.23 -9.50 13.58
N ARG A 24 47.36 -10.76 13.17
CA ARG A 24 46.26 -11.51 12.59
C ARG A 24 45.14 -11.71 13.61
N GLN A 25 45.37 -12.05 14.86
CA GLN A 25 44.35 -12.13 15.90
C GLN A 25 43.66 -10.79 16.16
N ARG A 26 44.39 -9.66 16.12
CA ARG A 26 43.79 -8.32 16.29
C ARG A 26 42.94 -7.88 15.08
N ILE A 27 43.27 -8.34 13.88
CA ILE A 27 42.47 -8.05 12.67
C ILE A 27 41.21 -8.93 12.68
N PHE A 28 41.31 -10.21 13.05
CA PHE A 28 40.15 -11.10 13.14
C PHE A 28 39.13 -10.68 14.20
N PHE A 29 39.58 -10.07 15.33
CA PHE A 29 38.66 -9.59 16.38
C PHE A 29 38.00 -8.24 16.04
N ARG A 30 38.41 -7.57 14.94
CA ARG A 30 37.80 -6.31 14.52
C ARG A 30 36.72 -6.47 13.45
N GLU A 31 36.70 -7.58 12.72
CA GLU A 31 35.69 -7.86 11.71
C GLU A 31 34.37 -8.40 12.30
N ASP A 32 34.42 -8.97 13.51
CA ASP A 32 33.21 -9.53 14.15
C ASP A 32 32.35 -8.46 14.90
N ARG A 33 32.76 -7.18 14.88
CA ARG A 33 32.04 -6.08 15.56
C ARG A 33 31.22 -5.18 14.65
N MET A 34 31.15 -5.48 13.38
CA MET A 34 30.30 -4.72 12.44
C MET A 34 29.47 -5.68 11.60
N LYS A 35 28.67 -6.54 12.25
CA LYS A 35 27.40 -6.89 11.64
C LYS A 35 26.57 -5.62 11.79
N PRO A 36 26.16 -4.93 10.69
CA PRO A 36 25.16 -3.91 10.83
C PRO A 36 23.97 -4.62 11.46
N GLU A 37 23.56 -4.21 12.66
CA GLU A 37 22.24 -4.55 13.15
C GLU A 37 21.32 -4.26 11.98
N ALA A 38 20.64 -5.30 11.48
CA ALA A 38 19.70 -5.15 10.39
C ALA A 38 18.70 -4.11 10.89
N MET A 39 18.85 -2.86 10.44
CA MET A 39 17.96 -1.77 10.87
C MET A 39 16.54 -2.27 10.62
N ALA A 40 15.77 -2.39 11.69
CA ALA A 40 14.39 -2.83 11.58
C ALA A 40 13.70 -1.93 10.56
N LYS A 41 13.06 -2.54 9.56
CA LYS A 41 12.35 -1.79 8.53
C LYS A 41 11.35 -0.85 9.21
N PRO A 42 11.29 0.43 8.82
CA PRO A 42 10.32 1.35 9.40
C PRO A 42 8.90 0.88 9.08
N ARG A 43 7.97 1.09 10.02
CA ARG A 43 6.54 0.93 9.75
C ARG A 43 6.03 2.18 9.06
N VAL A 44 5.42 2.01 7.89
CA VAL A 44 4.94 3.11 7.05
C VAL A 44 3.44 2.95 6.84
N VAL A 45 2.68 3.98 7.19
CA VAL A 45 1.26 4.11 6.85
C VAL A 45 1.14 5.27 5.88
N VAL A 46 0.52 5.02 4.73
CA VAL A 46 0.26 6.03 3.70
C VAL A 46 -1.23 6.32 3.68
N LEU A 47 -1.61 7.60 3.76
CA LEU A 47 -2.98 8.06 3.56
C LEU A 47 -3.09 8.73 2.19
N THR A 48 -4.04 8.28 1.37
CA THR A 48 -4.33 8.85 0.06
C THR A 48 -5.76 9.39 -0.04
N GLY A 49 -5.98 10.31 -0.96
CA GLY A 49 -7.27 10.90 -1.28
C GLY A 49 -7.41 11.12 -2.78
N ALA A 50 -8.48 11.78 -3.22
CA ALA A 50 -8.86 11.91 -4.63
C ALA A 50 -7.75 12.50 -5.53
N GLY A 51 -6.84 13.30 -4.98
CA GLY A 51 -5.73 13.88 -5.74
C GLY A 51 -4.81 12.85 -6.38
N ILE A 52 -4.62 11.67 -5.78
CA ILE A 52 -3.76 10.63 -6.37
C ILE A 52 -4.37 10.04 -7.65
N SER A 53 -5.69 10.03 -7.78
CA SER A 53 -6.41 9.47 -8.94
C SER A 53 -6.68 10.50 -10.04
N ALA A 54 -6.33 11.79 -9.82
CA ALA A 54 -6.58 12.87 -10.78
C ALA A 54 -5.87 12.63 -12.12
N GLU A 55 -4.59 12.28 -12.10
CA GLU A 55 -3.80 11.97 -13.29
C GLU A 55 -4.24 10.67 -14.00
N SER A 56 -5.05 9.85 -13.34
CA SER A 56 -5.69 8.67 -13.93
C SER A 56 -7.01 8.98 -14.64
N GLY A 57 -7.42 10.27 -14.69
CA GLY A 57 -8.65 10.71 -15.35
C GLY A 57 -9.89 10.69 -14.46
N ILE A 58 -9.75 10.42 -13.15
CA ILE A 58 -10.85 10.51 -12.19
C ILE A 58 -10.95 11.93 -11.67
N LYS A 59 -12.10 12.57 -11.86
CA LYS A 59 -12.34 13.92 -11.34
C LYS A 59 -12.40 13.92 -9.80
N THR A 60 -11.69 14.86 -9.22
CA THR A 60 -11.62 15.01 -7.78
C THR A 60 -12.82 15.81 -7.25
N PHE A 61 -13.16 15.56 -5.98
CA PHE A 61 -14.08 16.43 -5.24
C PHE A 61 -13.51 17.86 -5.15
N ARG A 62 -14.33 18.87 -5.43
CA ARG A 62 -13.97 20.27 -5.29
C ARG A 62 -14.50 20.81 -3.96
N ALA A 63 -13.62 20.94 -2.98
CA ALA A 63 -14.00 21.47 -1.66
C ALA A 63 -14.49 22.94 -1.70
N ALA A 64 -14.06 23.71 -2.73
CA ALA A 64 -14.40 25.15 -2.82
C ALA A 64 -15.89 25.42 -3.09
N ASP A 65 -16.56 24.52 -3.82
CA ASP A 65 -17.97 24.64 -4.21
C ASP A 65 -18.87 23.54 -3.61
N GLY A 66 -18.28 22.62 -2.83
CA GLY A 66 -19.01 21.52 -2.19
C GLY A 66 -19.61 20.52 -3.19
N LEU A 67 -19.12 20.52 -4.44
CA LEU A 67 -19.65 19.70 -5.51
C LEU A 67 -18.72 18.51 -5.81
N TRP A 68 -19.33 17.36 -5.97
CA TRP A 68 -18.71 16.18 -6.55
C TRP A 68 -19.42 15.84 -7.86
N GLU A 69 -18.72 16.04 -8.99
CA GLU A 69 -19.30 15.83 -10.31
C GLU A 69 -20.66 16.52 -10.47
N GLU A 70 -20.71 17.83 -10.14
CA GLU A 70 -21.90 18.69 -10.25
C GLU A 70 -23.04 18.38 -9.26
N HIS A 71 -22.86 17.41 -8.36
CA HIS A 71 -23.82 17.08 -7.30
C HIS A 71 -23.32 17.55 -5.95
N ARG A 72 -24.22 18.00 -5.10
CA ARG A 72 -23.88 18.30 -3.71
C ARG A 72 -23.55 17.01 -2.98
N VAL A 73 -22.50 17.03 -2.17
CA VAL A 73 -22.07 15.82 -1.42
C VAL A 73 -23.17 15.31 -0.50
N GLU A 74 -23.94 16.21 0.10
CA GLU A 74 -25.05 15.89 0.98
C GLU A 74 -26.17 15.10 0.27
N ASP A 75 -26.30 15.28 -1.06
CA ASP A 75 -27.35 14.61 -1.83
C ASP A 75 -26.92 13.21 -2.29
N VAL A 76 -25.62 12.96 -2.51
CA VAL A 76 -25.15 11.71 -3.14
C VAL A 76 -24.23 10.87 -2.26
N ALA A 77 -23.64 11.44 -1.19
CA ALA A 77 -22.63 10.75 -0.38
C ALA A 77 -22.99 10.70 1.12
N THR A 78 -24.26 10.82 1.47
CA THR A 78 -24.74 10.70 2.86
C THR A 78 -25.87 9.66 2.98
N PRO A 79 -26.06 9.03 4.15
CA PRO A 79 -27.21 8.17 4.42
C PRO A 79 -28.56 8.88 4.23
N GLU A 80 -28.62 10.18 4.58
CA GLU A 80 -29.82 11.02 4.47
C GLU A 80 -30.14 11.31 3.00
N GLY A 81 -29.12 11.57 2.17
CA GLY A 81 -29.26 11.70 0.71
C GLY A 81 -29.82 10.42 0.09
N PHE A 82 -29.26 9.28 0.47
CA PHE A 82 -29.74 7.98 0.02
C PHE A 82 -31.20 7.69 0.46
N ALA A 83 -31.55 8.00 1.69
CA ALA A 83 -32.92 7.83 2.19
C ALA A 83 -33.93 8.75 1.48
N ARG A 84 -33.51 9.94 1.07
CA ARG A 84 -34.34 10.94 0.39
C ARG A 84 -34.58 10.59 -1.08
N ASP A 85 -33.52 10.23 -1.80
CA ASP A 85 -33.57 9.89 -3.22
C ASP A 85 -32.56 8.75 -3.58
N PRO A 86 -32.94 7.50 -3.33
CA PRO A 86 -32.10 6.35 -3.66
C PRO A 86 -31.81 6.24 -5.15
N ALA A 87 -32.70 6.69 -6.03
CA ALA A 87 -32.55 6.60 -7.48
C ALA A 87 -31.45 7.55 -7.96
N LEU A 88 -31.43 8.78 -7.46
CA LEU A 88 -30.36 9.75 -7.74
C LEU A 88 -29.02 9.20 -7.29
N VAL A 89 -28.92 8.69 -6.06
CA VAL A 89 -27.67 8.17 -5.50
C VAL A 89 -27.19 6.96 -6.32
N GLN A 90 -28.07 6.02 -6.66
CA GLN A 90 -27.69 4.88 -7.49
C GLN A 90 -27.23 5.30 -8.89
N ALA A 91 -27.94 6.23 -9.53
CA ALA A 91 -27.54 6.76 -10.84
C ALA A 91 -26.15 7.42 -10.77
N PHE A 92 -25.89 8.20 -9.72
CA PHE A 92 -24.60 8.83 -9.45
C PHE A 92 -23.46 7.80 -9.36
N TYR A 93 -23.60 6.76 -8.52
CA TYR A 93 -22.58 5.72 -8.36
C TYR A 93 -22.46 4.79 -9.57
N ASN A 94 -23.54 4.52 -10.28
CA ASN A 94 -23.52 3.75 -11.52
C ASN A 94 -22.66 4.44 -12.59
N ALA A 95 -22.82 5.76 -12.74
CA ALA A 95 -22.01 6.54 -13.68
C ALA A 95 -20.50 6.44 -13.33
N ARG A 96 -20.12 6.53 -12.05
CA ARG A 96 -18.73 6.39 -11.59
C ARG A 96 -18.22 4.96 -11.78
N ARG A 97 -19.04 3.96 -11.56
CA ARG A 97 -18.68 2.56 -11.77
C ARG A 97 -18.38 2.27 -13.24
N ARG A 98 -19.19 2.81 -14.15
CA ARG A 98 -18.91 2.74 -15.60
C ARG A 98 -17.64 3.48 -15.97
N GLN A 99 -17.43 4.70 -15.45
CA GLN A 99 -16.21 5.48 -15.68
C GLN A 99 -14.97 4.73 -15.21
N LEU A 100 -14.97 4.18 -13.97
CA LEU A 100 -13.82 3.45 -13.41
C LEU A 100 -13.40 2.26 -14.27
N GLN A 101 -14.34 1.64 -14.95
CA GLN A 101 -14.13 0.47 -15.82
C GLN A 101 -13.82 0.85 -17.28
N SER A 102 -13.78 2.13 -17.61
CA SER A 102 -13.34 2.61 -18.92
C SER A 102 -11.87 2.29 -19.17
N PRO A 103 -11.49 1.92 -20.40
CA PRO A 103 -10.10 1.59 -20.75
C PRO A 103 -9.10 2.73 -20.50
N GLU A 104 -9.56 3.98 -20.54
CA GLU A 104 -8.72 5.16 -20.30
C GLU A 104 -8.32 5.31 -18.83
N ILE A 105 -9.08 4.72 -17.90
CA ILE A 105 -8.81 4.80 -16.46
C ILE A 105 -7.85 3.70 -16.06
N ALA A 106 -6.61 4.09 -15.76
CA ALA A 106 -5.55 3.17 -15.35
C ALA A 106 -4.74 3.76 -14.17
N PRO A 107 -4.08 2.90 -13.36
CA PRO A 107 -3.16 3.38 -12.36
C PRO A 107 -2.07 4.26 -12.96
N ASN A 108 -1.78 5.39 -12.32
CA ASN A 108 -0.70 6.29 -12.71
C ASN A 108 0.60 5.98 -11.95
N ALA A 109 1.64 6.78 -12.20
CA ALA A 109 2.96 6.58 -11.61
C ALA A 109 2.97 6.59 -10.08
N ALA A 110 2.09 7.36 -9.44
CA ALA A 110 1.99 7.41 -7.97
C ALA A 110 1.45 6.09 -7.40
N HIS A 111 0.40 5.51 -8.00
CA HIS A 111 -0.12 4.20 -7.61
C HIS A 111 0.95 3.11 -7.75
N LEU A 112 1.68 3.08 -8.87
CA LEU A 112 2.76 2.12 -9.13
C LEU A 112 3.94 2.30 -8.15
N ALA A 113 4.24 3.53 -7.73
CA ALA A 113 5.28 3.81 -6.75
C ALA A 113 4.91 3.26 -5.36
N LEU A 114 3.64 3.39 -4.95
CA LEU A 114 3.16 2.85 -3.68
C LEU A 114 3.12 1.32 -3.67
N ALA A 115 2.79 0.68 -4.79
CA ALA A 115 2.87 -0.78 -4.92
C ALA A 115 4.32 -1.28 -4.76
N ARG A 116 5.29 -0.60 -5.40
CA ARG A 116 6.73 -0.90 -5.20
C ARG A 116 7.19 -0.67 -3.77
N LEU A 117 6.69 0.37 -3.11
CA LEU A 117 7.01 0.64 -1.70
C LEU A 117 6.47 -0.48 -0.79
N GLU A 118 5.28 -0.98 -1.05
CA GLU A 118 4.70 -2.13 -0.35
C GLU A 118 5.57 -3.38 -0.53
N ASP A 119 6.03 -3.67 -1.76
CA ASP A 119 6.92 -4.81 -2.02
C ASP A 119 8.24 -4.71 -1.25
N LEU A 120 8.80 -3.51 -1.10
CA LEU A 120 10.03 -3.28 -0.32
C LEU A 120 9.83 -3.45 1.18
N LEU A 121 8.71 -2.98 1.71
CA LEU A 121 8.45 -2.94 3.15
C LEU A 121 7.71 -4.19 3.66
N GLY A 122 6.95 -4.87 2.81
CA GLY A 122 6.16 -6.05 3.17
C GLY A 122 5.17 -5.74 4.29
N ASP A 123 5.25 -6.50 5.40
CA ASP A 123 4.37 -6.36 6.56
C ASP A 123 4.47 -5.03 7.32
N HIS A 124 5.47 -4.23 6.99
CA HIS A 124 5.67 -2.90 7.57
C HIS A 124 4.96 -1.78 6.80
N PHE A 125 4.21 -2.10 5.74
CA PHE A 125 3.45 -1.14 4.93
C PHE A 125 1.95 -1.31 5.11
N LEU A 126 1.22 -0.19 5.19
CA LEU A 126 -0.23 -0.13 5.15
C LEU A 126 -0.65 1.08 4.33
N LEU A 127 -1.55 0.87 3.39
CA LEU A 127 -2.18 1.94 2.62
C LEU A 127 -3.61 2.15 3.11
N VAL A 128 -3.94 3.38 3.45
CA VAL A 128 -5.29 3.81 3.81
C VAL A 128 -5.74 4.81 2.76
N THR A 129 -6.89 4.57 2.14
CA THR A 129 -7.40 5.48 1.11
C THR A 129 -8.79 6.00 1.45
N GLN A 130 -9.03 7.27 1.16
CA GLN A 130 -10.37 7.87 1.13
C GLN A 130 -11.09 7.61 -0.19
N ASN A 131 -10.35 7.14 -1.20
CA ASN A 131 -10.91 6.88 -2.52
C ASN A 131 -11.75 5.61 -2.52
N ILE A 132 -12.73 5.60 -3.39
CA ILE A 132 -13.61 4.46 -3.63
C ILE A 132 -13.24 3.69 -4.90
N ASP A 133 -12.27 4.18 -5.69
CA ASP A 133 -11.71 3.47 -6.84
C ASP A 133 -10.76 2.34 -6.40
N ASN A 134 -10.47 1.41 -7.30
CA ASN A 134 -9.57 0.28 -7.08
C ASN A 134 -8.20 0.45 -7.77
N LEU A 135 -7.74 1.68 -7.99
CA LEU A 135 -6.51 1.93 -8.73
C LEU A 135 -5.27 1.48 -7.96
N HIS A 136 -5.31 1.49 -6.64
CA HIS A 136 -4.24 0.95 -5.80
C HIS A 136 -4.08 -0.56 -5.98
N GLU A 137 -5.17 -1.31 -5.94
CA GLU A 137 -5.18 -2.76 -6.16
C GLU A 137 -4.77 -3.11 -7.58
N ARG A 138 -5.27 -2.34 -8.57
CA ARG A 138 -4.88 -2.50 -9.98
C ARG A 138 -3.40 -2.21 -10.22
N ALA A 139 -2.78 -1.36 -9.38
CA ALA A 139 -1.34 -1.11 -9.40
C ALA A 139 -0.53 -2.22 -8.73
N GLY A 140 -1.17 -3.10 -7.93
CA GLY A 140 -0.53 -4.21 -7.23
C GLY A 140 -0.46 -4.08 -5.71
N ASN A 141 -1.04 -3.03 -5.10
CA ASN A 141 -1.16 -2.94 -3.65
C ASN A 141 -2.11 -4.03 -3.13
N ARG A 142 -1.74 -4.65 -2.02
CA ARG A 142 -2.50 -5.76 -1.38
C ARG A 142 -3.03 -5.40 0.00
N ARG A 143 -2.41 -4.43 0.66
CA ARG A 143 -2.74 -3.97 2.02
C ARG A 143 -3.38 -2.61 1.97
N VAL A 144 -4.60 -2.56 1.42
CA VAL A 144 -5.38 -1.33 1.25
C VAL A 144 -6.59 -1.36 2.19
N ILE A 145 -6.83 -0.24 2.88
CA ILE A 145 -8.05 0.01 3.65
C ILE A 145 -8.80 1.15 2.99
N HIS A 146 -10.01 0.89 2.53
CA HIS A 146 -10.92 1.89 1.99
C HIS A 146 -11.79 2.49 3.11
N MET A 147 -11.53 3.75 3.47
CA MET A 147 -12.25 4.42 4.56
C MET A 147 -13.72 4.72 4.21
N HIS A 148 -14.01 4.95 2.94
CA HIS A 148 -15.34 5.34 2.45
C HIS A 148 -16.00 4.27 1.60
N GLY A 149 -15.56 3.00 1.69
CA GLY A 149 -16.07 1.89 0.89
C GLY A 149 -15.43 1.81 -0.49
N GLU A 150 -15.97 0.94 -1.34
CA GLU A 150 -15.43 0.58 -2.64
C GLU A 150 -16.52 0.64 -3.71
N LEU A 151 -16.21 1.27 -4.83
CA LEU A 151 -17.18 1.53 -5.90
C LEU A 151 -17.67 0.25 -6.59
N LEU A 152 -16.82 -0.78 -6.66
CA LEU A 152 -17.13 -2.08 -7.24
C LEU A 152 -17.71 -3.07 -6.22
N LYS A 153 -18.21 -2.57 -5.09
CA LYS A 153 -18.92 -3.35 -4.09
C LYS A 153 -20.26 -2.72 -3.75
N VAL A 154 -21.21 -3.57 -3.40
CA VAL A 154 -22.52 -3.16 -2.89
C VAL A 154 -22.78 -3.82 -1.54
N ARG A 155 -23.56 -3.17 -0.71
CA ARG A 155 -23.95 -3.70 0.58
C ARG A 155 -25.45 -3.98 0.59
N CYS A 156 -25.84 -5.18 0.96
CA CYS A 156 -27.23 -5.48 1.20
C CYS A 156 -27.77 -4.61 2.34
N SER A 157 -28.84 -3.86 2.09
CA SER A 157 -29.46 -2.97 3.07
C SER A 157 -30.07 -3.72 4.25
N TRP A 158 -30.39 -5.02 4.09
CA TRP A 158 -31.00 -5.85 5.12
C TRP A 158 -29.96 -6.60 5.96
N SER A 159 -29.07 -7.38 5.33
CA SER A 159 -28.13 -8.24 6.05
C SER A 159 -26.77 -7.59 6.32
N GLY A 160 -26.45 -6.47 5.66
CA GLY A 160 -25.13 -5.85 5.68
C GLY A 160 -24.06 -6.59 4.88
N GLN A 161 -24.39 -7.72 4.24
CA GLN A 161 -23.44 -8.47 3.42
C GLN A 161 -22.92 -7.62 2.28
N VAL A 162 -21.60 -7.61 2.08
CA VAL A 162 -20.91 -6.94 0.98
C VAL A 162 -20.70 -7.92 -0.16
N LEU A 163 -21.01 -7.49 -1.37
CA LEU A 163 -20.94 -8.28 -2.61
C LEU A 163 -20.15 -7.51 -3.65
N GLU A 164 -19.33 -8.20 -4.44
CA GLU A 164 -18.71 -7.63 -5.65
C GLU A 164 -19.79 -7.27 -6.67
N TRP A 165 -19.66 -6.09 -7.27
CA TRP A 165 -20.66 -5.58 -8.21
C TRP A 165 -20.03 -4.67 -9.26
N THR A 166 -20.07 -5.10 -10.51
CA THR A 166 -19.44 -4.36 -11.62
C THR A 166 -20.46 -3.66 -12.53
N GLY A 167 -21.71 -4.10 -12.53
CA GLY A 167 -22.79 -3.51 -13.32
C GLY A 167 -23.46 -2.31 -12.64
N ASP A 168 -24.48 -1.79 -13.27
CA ASP A 168 -25.37 -0.81 -12.66
C ASP A 168 -26.19 -1.47 -11.53
N VAL A 169 -26.47 -0.69 -10.49
CA VAL A 169 -27.41 -1.08 -9.43
C VAL A 169 -28.74 -0.39 -9.70
N THR A 170 -29.81 -1.18 -9.69
CA THR A 170 -31.19 -0.72 -9.93
C THR A 170 -32.07 -1.07 -8.74
N ALA A 171 -33.31 -0.56 -8.72
CA ALA A 171 -34.27 -0.90 -7.68
C ALA A 171 -34.75 -2.37 -7.75
N GLU A 172 -34.49 -3.04 -8.89
CA GLU A 172 -34.91 -4.43 -9.12
C GLU A 172 -33.88 -5.44 -8.66
N ASP A 173 -32.60 -4.98 -8.42
CA ASP A 173 -31.53 -5.85 -8.02
C ASP A 173 -31.73 -6.38 -6.60
N LYS A 174 -31.52 -7.69 -6.45
CA LYS A 174 -31.68 -8.41 -5.19
C LYS A 174 -30.43 -9.19 -4.85
N CYS A 175 -30.01 -9.10 -3.60
CA CYS A 175 -28.93 -9.94 -3.08
C CYS A 175 -29.43 -11.39 -2.86
N HIS A 176 -28.55 -12.37 -3.00
CA HIS A 176 -28.87 -13.77 -2.69
C HIS A 176 -29.04 -14.03 -1.19
N CYS A 177 -28.42 -13.19 -0.33
CA CYS A 177 -28.48 -13.36 1.13
C CYS A 177 -29.87 -13.19 1.73
N CYS A 178 -30.79 -12.49 1.06
CA CYS A 178 -32.17 -12.27 1.51
C CYS A 178 -33.17 -13.29 0.93
N GLN A 179 -32.74 -14.22 0.09
CA GLN A 179 -33.57 -15.26 -0.49
C GLN A 179 -33.72 -16.49 0.42
N ILE A 180 -32.89 -16.61 1.45
CA ILE A 180 -32.95 -17.70 2.43
C ILE A 180 -33.89 -17.26 3.54
N GLY A 181 -35.19 -17.58 3.42
CA GLY A 181 -36.12 -17.42 4.53
C GLY A 181 -37.42 -16.62 4.26
N ARG A 182 -37.90 -16.63 3.04
CA ARG A 182 -39.31 -16.25 2.76
C ARG A 182 -40.05 -17.34 1.99
#